data_a46a0f9f2783e5cfd32f8d845fb28c7d
#
_entry.id   a46a0f9f2783e5cfd32f8d845fb28c7d
#
_cell.length_a   1.000
_cell.length_b   1.000
_cell.length_c   1.000
_cell.angle_alpha   90.00
_cell.angle_beta   90.00
_cell.angle_gamma   90.00
#
_symmetry.space_group_name_H-M   'P 1'
#
loop_
_entity.id
_entity.type
_entity.pdbx_description
1 polymer ?
#
loop_
_entity_poly.entity_id
_entity_poly.type
_entity_poly.pdbx_seq_one_letter_code
_entity_poly.pdbx_strand_id
1 'polypeptide(L)'
;LIGDEAKLLPSNTGAGYILRRLIRRAVRHGRTLNMTTEQLLHIAAMYIDEIYAESYPLMKKNREFILSELQKEIARFESTLENGMKELQKILEQKRSEGKKEIDGKSAFYLYDTFGFPLELTVELAQEENLTVDEEGFAAAMEEQKQKAREGQNFSQKITTAAGVFDGLDEKVTSEFVGYDKLTAEGKVVALATETELVNTLKIGETGTLITDVTPFYATMGGQKGDFGVISTENGTFEVTETVKIAGGRIGHMGKVVSGTVTVGDKAELAVDTDNRKSVCKNHSATHLLQKALQIVLGDHVEQQGSYQDGARTRFDFSHGQAMTAEEIAKVEALVNEKIAEDIAVVTDIMSIEDAKKSGAMALFGEKYGDTVRVV
;
A
#
# COMPACT_ATOMS: atom_id res chain seq x y z
N LEU A 1 19.50 -0.42 16.59
CA LEU A 1 18.42 -0.61 15.62
C LEU A 1 18.71 0.10 14.29
N ILE A 2 18.88 1.43 14.26
CA ILE A 2 19.18 2.19 13.03
C ILE A 2 20.54 1.77 12.45
N GLY A 3 21.52 1.46 13.30
CA GLY A 3 22.89 1.10 12.91
C GLY A 3 23.08 -0.35 12.51
N ASP A 4 22.05 -1.19 12.58
CA ASP A 4 22.10 -2.60 12.21
C ASP A 4 22.13 -2.79 10.68
N GLU A 5 22.49 -3.98 10.20
CA GLU A 5 22.49 -4.31 8.77
C GLU A 5 21.12 -4.10 8.13
N ALA A 6 20.05 -4.38 8.87
CA ALA A 6 18.67 -4.16 8.45
C ALA A 6 18.28 -2.68 8.32
N LYS A 7 19.12 -1.72 8.81
CA LYS A 7 18.87 -0.27 8.78
C LYS A 7 17.43 0.08 9.16
N LEU A 8 16.98 -0.41 10.33
CA LEU A 8 15.63 -0.15 10.80
C LEU A 8 15.39 1.36 10.95
N LEU A 9 14.42 1.88 10.21
CA LEU A 9 14.04 3.30 10.25
C LEU A 9 12.84 3.54 11.17
N PRO A 10 12.70 4.76 11.74
CA PRO A 10 11.49 5.17 12.44
C PRO A 10 10.26 5.06 11.51
N SER A 11 9.23 4.32 11.92
CA SER A 11 8.03 4.08 11.12
C SER A 11 6.75 4.11 11.97
N ASN A 12 5.58 3.88 11.35
CA ASN A 12 4.29 3.84 12.05
C ASN A 12 3.93 2.44 12.55
N THR A 13 4.71 1.40 12.22
CA THR A 13 4.40 0.00 12.53
C THR A 13 5.63 -0.75 13.02
N GLY A 14 5.40 -1.88 13.70
CA GLY A 14 6.44 -2.83 14.09
C GLY A 14 7.57 -2.24 14.95
N ALA A 15 8.78 -2.72 14.75
CA ALA A 15 9.96 -2.30 15.50
C ALA A 15 10.36 -0.82 15.21
N GLY A 16 10.07 -0.33 14.00
CA GLY A 16 10.28 1.08 13.65
C GLY A 16 9.38 2.04 14.45
N TYR A 17 8.18 1.62 14.80
CA TYR A 17 7.30 2.37 15.71
C TYR A 17 7.90 2.50 17.11
N ILE A 18 8.46 1.42 17.64
CA ILE A 18 9.13 1.43 18.95
C ILE A 18 10.32 2.40 18.92
N LEU A 19 11.13 2.32 17.86
CA LEU A 19 12.25 3.23 17.65
C LEU A 19 11.80 4.70 17.62
N ARG A 20 10.79 5.01 16.82
CA ARG A 20 10.19 6.35 16.73
C ARG A 20 9.72 6.85 18.09
N ARG A 21 9.03 6.01 18.85
CA ARG A 21 8.54 6.34 20.20
C ARG A 21 9.67 6.65 21.17
N LEU A 22 10.76 5.89 21.12
CA LEU A 22 11.94 6.14 21.97
C LEU A 22 12.62 7.47 21.63
N ILE A 23 12.80 7.77 20.35
CA ILE A 23 13.37 9.05 19.89
C ILE A 23 12.50 10.22 20.38
N ARG A 24 11.20 10.17 20.12
CA ARG A 24 10.25 11.22 20.52
C ARG A 24 10.23 11.44 22.03
N ARG A 25 10.31 10.36 22.81
CA ARG A 25 10.41 10.43 24.26
C ARG A 25 11.70 11.11 24.71
N ALA A 26 12.83 10.79 24.09
CA ALA A 26 14.11 11.45 24.39
C ALA A 26 14.06 12.96 24.06
N VAL A 27 13.49 13.34 22.92
CA VAL A 27 13.31 14.75 22.53
C VAL A 27 12.45 15.51 23.55
N ARG A 28 11.34 14.91 23.99
CA ARG A 28 10.45 15.51 24.99
C ARG A 28 11.20 15.80 26.31
N HIS A 29 11.90 14.81 26.85
CA HIS A 29 12.68 15.00 28.07
C HIS A 29 13.83 15.99 27.88
N GLY A 30 14.47 15.98 26.71
CA GLY A 30 15.47 16.98 26.34
C GLY A 30 14.90 18.40 26.39
N ARG A 31 13.71 18.63 25.87
CA ARG A 31 13.02 19.94 25.93
C ARG A 31 12.71 20.36 27.36
N THR A 32 12.27 19.46 28.24
CA THR A 32 12.06 19.75 29.65
C THR A 32 13.36 20.21 30.33
N LEU A 33 14.51 19.76 29.83
CA LEU A 33 15.84 20.15 30.28
C LEU A 33 16.43 21.35 29.50
N ASN A 34 15.63 21.99 28.61
CA ASN A 34 16.06 23.06 27.70
C ASN A 34 17.22 22.67 26.78
N MET A 35 17.30 21.41 26.39
CA MET A 35 18.31 20.91 25.45
C MET A 35 17.94 21.25 24.02
N THR A 36 18.94 21.62 23.20
CA THR A 36 18.80 21.79 21.77
C THR A 36 18.89 20.46 21.04
N THR A 37 18.40 20.43 19.79
CA THR A 37 18.56 19.27 18.89
C THR A 37 20.03 18.89 18.71
N GLU A 38 20.93 19.87 18.58
CA GLU A 38 22.38 19.66 18.47
C GLU A 38 22.96 18.95 19.69
N GLN A 39 22.52 19.35 20.90
CA GLN A 39 22.95 18.70 22.15
C GLN A 39 22.46 17.25 22.22
N LEU A 40 21.22 16.97 21.79
CA LEU A 40 20.71 15.60 21.75
C LEU A 40 21.50 14.74 20.75
N LEU A 41 21.81 15.27 19.57
CA LEU A 41 22.64 14.58 18.57
C LEU A 41 24.08 14.38 19.06
N HIS A 42 24.64 15.36 19.79
CA HIS A 42 25.97 15.24 20.41
C HIS A 42 26.02 14.09 21.43
N ILE A 43 25.01 13.97 22.27
CA ILE A 43 24.92 12.84 23.22
C ILE A 43 24.83 11.51 22.45
N ALA A 44 24.02 11.43 21.42
CA ALA A 44 23.92 10.22 20.59
C ALA A 44 25.28 9.86 19.95
N ALA A 45 26.01 10.85 19.44
CA ALA A 45 27.35 10.67 18.88
C ALA A 45 28.35 10.15 19.94
N MET A 46 28.34 10.72 21.11
CA MET A 46 29.20 10.29 22.23
C MET A 46 28.90 8.80 22.59
N TYR A 47 27.66 8.40 22.68
CA TYR A 47 27.31 7.00 22.93
C TYR A 47 27.81 6.08 21.81
N ILE A 48 27.72 6.48 20.53
CA ILE A 48 28.24 5.71 19.41
C ILE A 48 29.76 5.58 19.46
N ASP A 49 30.46 6.69 19.70
CA ASP A 49 31.91 6.77 19.54
C ASP A 49 32.67 6.22 20.78
N GLU A 50 32.15 6.47 21.98
CA GLU A 50 32.87 6.19 23.23
C GLU A 50 32.35 4.96 23.99
N ILE A 51 31.02 4.70 23.91
CA ILE A 51 30.42 3.66 24.75
C ILE A 51 30.19 2.37 23.97
N TYR A 52 29.66 2.46 22.75
CA TYR A 52 29.25 1.29 21.99
C TYR A 52 30.17 0.90 20.83
N ALA A 53 31.19 1.71 20.51
CA ALA A 53 32.06 1.51 19.36
C ALA A 53 32.74 0.11 19.31
N GLU A 54 33.16 -0.39 20.46
CA GLU A 54 33.84 -1.70 20.56
C GLU A 54 32.84 -2.86 20.49
N SER A 55 31.73 -2.74 21.23
CA SER A 55 30.72 -3.82 21.30
C SER A 55 29.84 -3.90 20.05
N TYR A 56 29.66 -2.80 19.34
CA TYR A 56 28.81 -2.69 18.16
C TYR A 56 29.50 -1.92 17.02
N PRO A 57 30.49 -2.50 16.34
CA PRO A 57 31.30 -1.81 15.32
C PRO A 57 30.46 -1.21 14.16
N LEU A 58 29.31 -1.83 13.85
CA LEU A 58 28.37 -1.33 12.82
C LEU A 58 27.78 0.03 13.19
N MET A 59 27.60 0.34 14.46
CA MET A 59 27.13 1.66 14.88
C MET A 59 28.13 2.74 14.50
N LYS A 60 29.41 2.49 14.74
CA LYS A 60 30.49 3.41 14.34
C LYS A 60 30.59 3.55 12.83
N LYS A 61 30.51 2.44 12.09
CA LYS A 61 30.52 2.44 10.62
C LYS A 61 29.36 3.26 10.04
N ASN A 62 28.18 3.17 10.65
CA ASN A 62 26.96 3.82 10.19
C ASN A 62 26.66 5.15 10.94
N ARG A 63 27.63 5.72 11.63
CA ARG A 63 27.48 6.90 12.49
C ARG A 63 26.73 8.06 11.82
N GLU A 64 27.19 8.48 10.68
CA GLU A 64 26.60 9.61 9.95
C GLU A 64 25.16 9.34 9.54
N PHE A 65 24.89 8.12 9.10
CA PHE A 65 23.53 7.68 8.78
C PHE A 65 22.62 7.71 10.01
N ILE A 66 23.07 7.18 11.16
CA ILE A 66 22.31 7.18 12.42
C ILE A 66 21.98 8.61 12.83
N LEU A 67 22.96 9.50 12.84
CA LEU A 67 22.77 10.89 13.26
C LEU A 67 21.84 11.65 12.30
N SER A 68 21.96 11.40 11.00
CA SER A 68 21.06 11.97 9.99
C SER A 68 19.61 11.53 10.20
N GLU A 69 19.37 10.24 10.45
CA GLU A 69 18.01 9.73 10.67
C GLU A 69 17.42 10.22 12.01
N LEU A 70 18.24 10.32 13.06
CA LEU A 70 17.82 10.94 14.32
C LEU A 70 17.43 12.40 14.10
N GLN A 71 18.26 13.18 13.41
CA GLN A 71 17.99 14.60 13.12
C GLN A 71 16.68 14.78 12.32
N LYS A 72 16.45 13.95 11.30
CA LYS A 72 15.21 13.98 10.52
C LYS A 72 13.97 13.69 11.40
N GLU A 73 14.03 12.64 12.25
CA GLU A 73 12.90 12.30 13.11
C GLU A 73 12.67 13.35 14.21
N ILE A 74 13.73 13.94 14.75
CA ILE A 74 13.65 15.05 15.71
C ILE A 74 12.95 16.25 15.06
N ALA A 75 13.41 16.69 13.90
CA ALA A 75 12.83 17.82 13.19
C ALA A 75 11.34 17.61 12.84
N ARG A 76 10.99 16.39 12.39
CA ARG A 76 9.57 16.02 12.15
C ARG A 76 8.74 16.09 13.42
N PHE A 77 9.27 15.58 14.53
CA PHE A 77 8.54 15.58 15.78
C PHE A 77 8.38 16.99 16.35
N GLU A 78 9.38 17.84 16.21
CA GLU A 78 9.32 19.24 16.62
C GLU A 78 8.24 20.01 15.87
N SER A 79 8.15 19.84 14.54
CA SER A 79 7.08 20.43 13.73
C SER A 79 5.70 19.88 14.12
N THR A 80 5.59 18.57 14.31
CA THR A 80 4.37 17.89 14.75
C THR A 80 3.93 18.39 16.13
N LEU A 81 4.90 18.49 17.06
CA LEU A 81 4.64 18.94 18.43
C LEU A 81 4.13 20.38 18.44
N GLU A 82 4.74 21.27 17.67
CA GLU A 82 4.31 22.67 17.58
C GLU A 82 2.87 22.81 17.05
N ASN A 83 2.54 22.10 15.97
CA ASN A 83 1.21 22.12 15.38
C ASN A 83 0.16 21.45 16.30
N GLY A 84 0.51 20.32 16.91
CA GLY A 84 -0.35 19.61 17.85
C GLY A 84 -0.62 20.42 19.12
N MET A 85 0.38 21.15 19.64
CA MET A 85 0.22 22.04 20.78
C MET A 85 -0.74 23.20 20.48
N LYS A 86 -0.62 23.83 19.29
CA LYS A 86 -1.54 24.90 18.87
C LYS A 86 -2.99 24.39 18.79
N GLU A 87 -3.19 23.18 18.28
CA GLU A 87 -4.52 22.59 18.16
C GLU A 87 -5.07 22.14 19.52
N LEU A 88 -4.24 21.54 20.37
CA LEU A 88 -4.61 21.18 21.74
C LEU A 88 -5.05 22.43 22.53
N GLN A 89 -4.34 23.55 22.40
CA GLN A 89 -4.76 24.80 23.05
C GLN A 89 -6.15 25.25 22.64
N LYS A 90 -6.50 25.19 21.36
CA LYS A 90 -7.85 25.50 20.89
C LYS A 90 -8.91 24.57 21.52
N ILE A 91 -8.60 23.27 21.58
CA ILE A 91 -9.50 22.28 22.20
C ILE A 91 -9.67 22.61 23.70
N LEU A 92 -8.60 22.91 24.43
CA LEU A 92 -8.63 23.28 25.83
C LEU A 92 -9.48 24.56 26.06
N GLU A 93 -9.28 25.60 25.26
CA GLU A 93 -10.06 26.84 25.32
C GLU A 93 -11.54 26.60 25.05
N GLN A 94 -11.86 25.76 24.04
CA GLN A 94 -13.23 25.38 23.73
C GLN A 94 -13.87 24.64 24.93
N LYS A 95 -13.20 23.62 25.48
CA LYS A 95 -13.72 22.87 26.63
C LYS A 95 -13.95 23.76 27.86
N ARG A 96 -13.04 24.70 28.10
CA ARG A 96 -13.24 25.71 29.17
C ARG A 96 -14.46 26.57 28.92
N SER A 97 -14.66 27.07 27.69
CA SER A 97 -15.84 27.90 27.36
C SER A 97 -17.15 27.12 27.47
N GLU A 98 -17.12 25.81 27.22
CA GLU A 98 -18.28 24.90 27.37
C GLU A 98 -18.49 24.43 28.82
N GLY A 99 -17.57 24.75 29.76
CA GLY A 99 -17.61 24.29 31.14
C GLY A 99 -17.38 22.78 31.30
N LYS A 100 -16.82 22.13 30.30
CA LYS A 100 -16.47 20.70 30.29
C LYS A 100 -15.11 20.48 30.93
N LYS A 101 -14.98 19.36 31.63
CA LYS A 101 -13.73 18.96 32.30
C LYS A 101 -13.02 17.78 31.62
N GLU A 102 -13.47 17.43 30.43
CA GLU A 102 -12.95 16.29 29.72
C GLU A 102 -12.77 16.60 28.23
N ILE A 103 -11.65 16.18 27.67
CA ILE A 103 -11.40 16.11 26.22
C ILE A 103 -11.97 14.78 25.76
N ASP A 104 -12.92 14.83 24.83
CA ASP A 104 -13.53 13.61 24.27
C ASP A 104 -12.53 12.81 23.43
N GLY A 105 -12.77 11.49 23.35
CA GLY A 105 -11.88 10.56 22.67
C GLY A 105 -11.68 10.85 21.19
N LYS A 106 -12.69 11.43 20.50
CA LYS A 106 -12.57 11.83 19.10
C LYS A 106 -11.61 13.00 18.91
N SER A 107 -11.66 14.00 19.80
CA SER A 107 -10.74 15.13 19.80
C SER A 107 -9.29 14.68 20.08
N ALA A 108 -9.11 13.78 21.05
CA ALA A 108 -7.81 13.19 21.33
C ALA A 108 -7.29 12.33 20.16
N PHE A 109 -8.18 11.57 19.50
CA PHE A 109 -7.84 10.80 18.31
C PHE A 109 -7.50 11.71 17.13
N TYR A 110 -8.19 12.80 16.93
CA TYR A 110 -7.88 13.79 15.90
C TYR A 110 -6.47 14.38 16.06
N LEU A 111 -6.07 14.71 17.28
CA LEU A 111 -4.70 15.16 17.58
C LEU A 111 -3.66 14.08 17.23
N TYR A 112 -3.97 12.83 17.54
CA TYR A 112 -3.08 11.70 17.26
C TYR A 112 -3.00 11.41 15.75
N ASP A 113 -4.12 11.29 15.07
CA ASP A 113 -4.22 10.86 13.68
C ASP A 113 -3.75 11.93 12.69
N THR A 114 -4.17 13.18 12.91
CA THR A 114 -3.89 14.29 11.98
C THR A 114 -2.53 14.94 12.23
N PHE A 115 -2.17 15.12 13.51
CA PHE A 115 -0.94 15.80 13.89
C PHE A 115 0.14 14.85 14.41
N GLY A 116 -0.14 13.56 14.55
CA GLY A 116 0.79 12.59 15.16
C GLY A 116 1.12 12.92 16.63
N PHE A 117 0.23 13.66 17.31
CA PHE A 117 0.42 14.10 18.69
C PHE A 117 0.11 12.95 19.65
N PRO A 118 1.07 12.48 20.46
CA PRO A 118 0.86 11.27 21.29
C PRO A 118 -0.26 11.45 22.31
N LEU A 119 -1.07 10.38 22.52
CA LEU A 119 -2.15 10.40 23.50
C LEU A 119 -1.63 10.72 24.91
N GLU A 120 -0.52 10.11 25.28
CA GLU A 120 0.12 10.30 26.59
C GLU A 120 0.46 11.77 26.84
N LEU A 121 0.88 12.49 25.80
CA LEU A 121 1.16 13.92 25.89
C LEU A 121 -0.12 14.74 25.98
N THR A 122 -1.18 14.34 25.27
CA THR A 122 -2.51 14.97 25.40
C THR A 122 -3.04 14.82 26.82
N VAL A 123 -2.91 13.64 27.42
CA VAL A 123 -3.34 13.36 28.81
C VAL A 123 -2.56 14.23 29.80
N GLU A 124 -1.23 14.28 29.69
CA GLU A 124 -0.38 15.06 30.60
C GLU A 124 -0.72 16.56 30.54
N LEU A 125 -0.82 17.14 29.35
CA LEU A 125 -1.13 18.56 29.18
C LEU A 125 -2.59 18.89 29.57
N ALA A 126 -3.53 17.97 29.36
CA ALA A 126 -4.90 18.12 29.86
C ALA A 126 -4.94 18.14 31.39
N GLN A 127 -4.15 17.29 32.05
CA GLN A 127 -4.06 17.25 33.54
C GLN A 127 -3.46 18.54 34.10
N GLU A 128 -2.47 19.16 33.46
CA GLU A 128 -1.92 20.47 33.85
C GLU A 128 -3.02 21.57 33.86
N GLU A 129 -4.03 21.41 33.01
CA GLU A 129 -5.17 22.32 32.90
C GLU A 129 -6.42 21.84 33.70
N ASN A 130 -6.25 20.85 34.58
CA ASN A 130 -7.32 20.22 35.38
C ASN A 130 -8.44 19.60 34.51
N LEU A 131 -8.12 19.08 33.33
CA LEU A 131 -8.99 18.31 32.48
C LEU A 131 -8.55 16.84 32.46
N THR A 132 -9.50 15.97 32.14
CA THR A 132 -9.26 14.55 31.84
C THR A 132 -9.36 14.31 30.33
N VAL A 133 -8.94 13.12 29.89
CA VAL A 133 -9.10 12.67 28.51
C VAL A 133 -9.89 11.37 28.52
N ASP A 134 -10.87 11.25 27.63
CA ASP A 134 -11.63 10.03 27.38
C ASP A 134 -10.77 9.03 26.58
N GLU A 135 -9.95 8.26 27.30
CA GLU A 135 -9.06 7.25 26.70
C GLU A 135 -9.84 6.06 26.11
N GLU A 136 -11.02 5.73 26.66
CA GLU A 136 -11.89 4.69 26.11
C GLU A 136 -12.47 5.12 24.75
N GLY A 137 -12.97 6.34 24.65
CA GLY A 137 -13.43 6.92 23.39
C GLY A 137 -12.31 7.08 22.36
N PHE A 138 -11.08 7.38 22.78
CA PHE A 138 -9.92 7.36 21.91
C PHE A 138 -9.65 5.96 21.35
N ALA A 139 -9.66 4.93 22.21
CA ALA A 139 -9.46 3.54 21.79
C ALA A 139 -10.57 3.08 20.81
N ALA A 140 -11.81 3.48 21.06
CA ALA A 140 -12.95 3.20 20.17
C ALA A 140 -12.77 3.86 18.79
N ALA A 141 -12.36 5.15 18.75
CA ALA A 141 -12.09 5.87 17.50
C ALA A 141 -10.91 5.25 16.71
N MET A 142 -9.87 4.81 17.42
CA MET A 142 -8.73 4.08 16.82
C MET A 142 -9.19 2.75 16.20
N GLU A 143 -10.06 2.00 16.87
CA GLU A 143 -10.56 0.72 16.36
C GLU A 143 -11.51 0.94 15.18
N GLU A 144 -12.35 1.97 15.22
CA GLU A 144 -13.21 2.36 14.08
C GLU A 144 -12.38 2.66 12.83
N GLN A 145 -11.26 3.39 12.99
CA GLN A 145 -10.35 3.66 11.87
C GLN A 145 -9.67 2.40 11.35
N LYS A 146 -9.21 1.52 12.26
CA LYS A 146 -8.65 0.22 11.88
C LYS A 146 -9.67 -0.64 11.16
N GLN A 147 -10.93 -0.60 11.59
CA GLN A 147 -12.02 -1.34 10.96
C GLN A 147 -12.33 -0.79 9.56
N LYS A 148 -12.39 0.53 9.38
CA LYS A 148 -12.49 1.16 8.04
C LYS A 148 -11.33 0.79 7.12
N ALA A 149 -10.09 0.75 7.66
CA ALA A 149 -8.93 0.28 6.92
C ALA A 149 -9.02 -1.22 6.58
N ARG A 150 -9.55 -2.05 7.50
CA ARG A 150 -9.81 -3.49 7.27
C ARG A 150 -10.96 -3.73 6.30
N GLU A 151 -11.99 -2.90 6.29
CA GLU A 151 -13.09 -3.00 5.32
C GLU A 151 -12.60 -2.73 3.90
N GLY A 152 -11.63 -1.85 3.74
CA GLY A 152 -10.87 -1.74 2.48
C GLY A 152 -10.02 -2.99 2.18
N GLN A 153 -9.63 -3.79 3.20
CA GLN A 153 -8.91 -5.06 3.07
C GLN A 153 -9.85 -6.29 3.05
N ASN A 154 -11.10 -6.19 3.50
CA ASN A 154 -12.09 -7.29 3.49
C ASN A 154 -12.36 -7.81 2.08
N PHE A 155 -12.08 -7.00 1.08
CA PHE A 155 -12.05 -7.41 -0.31
C PHE A 155 -10.98 -8.51 -0.56
N SER A 156 -9.79 -8.35 -0.01
CA SER A 156 -8.72 -9.37 -0.06
C SER A 156 -9.11 -10.65 0.68
N GLN A 157 -9.89 -10.54 1.75
CA GLN A 157 -10.35 -11.68 2.55
C GLN A 157 -11.48 -12.46 1.86
N LYS A 158 -12.37 -11.79 1.13
CA LYS A 158 -13.37 -12.44 0.25
C LYS A 158 -12.69 -13.23 -0.87
N ILE A 159 -11.64 -12.68 -1.47
CA ILE A 159 -10.82 -13.36 -2.48
C ILE A 159 -10.19 -14.62 -1.88
N THR A 160 -9.65 -14.57 -0.67
CA THR A 160 -9.01 -15.71 -0.01
C THR A 160 -10.01 -16.81 0.32
N THR A 161 -11.24 -16.46 0.72
CA THR A 161 -12.30 -17.44 1.02
C THR A 161 -12.81 -18.11 -0.26
N ALA A 162 -13.04 -17.33 -1.32
CA ALA A 162 -13.43 -17.87 -2.63
C ALA A 162 -12.31 -18.74 -3.25
N ALA A 163 -11.04 -18.42 -3.02
CA ALA A 163 -9.91 -19.21 -3.48
C ALA A 163 -9.87 -20.60 -2.81
N GLY A 164 -10.17 -20.70 -1.52
CA GLY A 164 -10.17 -21.98 -0.77
C GLY A 164 -11.19 -23.00 -1.28
N VAL A 165 -12.30 -22.55 -1.88
CA VAL A 165 -13.30 -23.45 -2.46
C VAL A 165 -12.74 -24.25 -3.66
N PHE A 166 -11.72 -23.72 -4.32
CA PHE A 166 -11.08 -24.35 -5.49
C PHE A 166 -9.87 -25.23 -5.14
N ASP A 167 -9.51 -25.37 -3.87
CA ASP A 167 -8.35 -26.20 -3.44
C ASP A 167 -8.54 -27.69 -3.75
N GLY A 168 -9.79 -28.14 -3.90
CA GLY A 168 -10.13 -29.52 -4.26
C GLY A 168 -10.16 -29.82 -5.76
N LEU A 169 -9.88 -28.86 -6.63
CA LEU A 169 -9.85 -29.10 -8.07
C LEU A 169 -8.59 -29.83 -8.51
N ASP A 170 -8.73 -30.66 -9.56
CA ASP A 170 -7.59 -31.31 -10.23
C ASP A 170 -6.54 -30.25 -10.63
N GLU A 171 -5.25 -30.54 -10.35
CA GLU A 171 -4.12 -29.67 -10.68
C GLU A 171 -4.02 -29.37 -12.19
N LYS A 172 -4.61 -30.20 -13.04
CA LYS A 172 -4.69 -29.97 -14.50
C LYS A 172 -5.65 -28.86 -14.90
N VAL A 173 -6.53 -28.45 -14.01
CA VAL A 173 -7.44 -27.31 -14.26
C VAL A 173 -6.65 -26.02 -14.05
N THR A 174 -6.19 -25.41 -15.13
CA THR A 174 -5.43 -24.16 -15.16
C THR A 174 -6.08 -23.19 -16.15
N SER A 175 -5.71 -21.92 -16.09
CA SER A 175 -6.14 -20.89 -17.06
C SER A 175 -4.95 -20.40 -17.87
N GLU A 176 -5.04 -20.49 -19.20
CA GLU A 176 -4.11 -19.83 -20.10
C GLU A 176 -4.47 -18.35 -20.24
N PHE A 177 -3.56 -17.47 -19.84
CA PHE A 177 -3.76 -16.03 -19.95
C PHE A 177 -3.28 -15.52 -21.31
N VAL A 178 -4.20 -14.98 -22.10
CA VAL A 178 -3.93 -14.42 -23.44
C VAL A 178 -4.12 -12.90 -23.51
N GLY A 179 -4.38 -12.27 -22.39
CA GLY A 179 -4.81 -10.87 -22.27
C GLY A 179 -3.71 -9.82 -22.46
N TYR A 180 -2.47 -10.21 -22.77
CA TYR A 180 -1.45 -9.25 -23.22
C TYR A 180 -1.71 -8.79 -24.65
N ASP A 181 -2.23 -9.70 -25.50
CA ASP A 181 -2.38 -9.46 -26.92
C ASP A 181 -3.87 -9.38 -27.36
N LYS A 182 -4.77 -9.94 -26.54
CA LYS A 182 -6.19 -10.07 -26.88
C LYS A 182 -7.08 -9.51 -25.78
N LEU A 183 -8.15 -8.83 -26.18
CA LEU A 183 -9.20 -8.34 -25.28
C LEU A 183 -10.45 -9.24 -25.31
N THR A 184 -10.49 -10.17 -26.24
CA THR A 184 -11.53 -11.21 -26.38
C THR A 184 -10.87 -12.57 -26.59
N ALA A 185 -11.52 -13.63 -26.14
CA ALA A 185 -11.08 -15.01 -26.37
C ALA A 185 -12.29 -15.96 -26.35
N GLU A 186 -12.13 -17.09 -27.01
CA GLU A 186 -12.99 -18.24 -26.81
C GLU A 186 -12.35 -19.19 -25.82
N GLY A 187 -13.15 -19.76 -24.93
CA GLY A 187 -12.71 -20.71 -23.92
C GLY A 187 -13.84 -21.63 -23.50
N LYS A 188 -13.56 -22.43 -22.49
CA LYS A 188 -14.52 -23.37 -21.89
C LYS A 188 -14.62 -23.13 -20.41
N VAL A 189 -15.82 -23.12 -19.85
CA VAL A 189 -16.05 -23.06 -18.42
C VAL A 189 -15.57 -24.38 -17.79
N VAL A 190 -14.52 -24.32 -16.98
CA VAL A 190 -13.90 -25.51 -16.36
C VAL A 190 -14.28 -25.68 -14.89
N ALA A 191 -14.67 -24.61 -14.21
CA ALA A 191 -15.16 -24.67 -12.83
C ALA A 191 -16.09 -23.49 -12.52
N LEU A 192 -17.05 -23.74 -11.63
CA LEU A 192 -17.95 -22.76 -11.05
C LEU A 192 -18.01 -22.96 -9.54
N ALA A 193 -18.08 -21.86 -8.80
CA ALA A 193 -18.29 -21.91 -7.36
C ALA A 193 -19.20 -20.77 -6.89
N THR A 194 -19.96 -21.02 -5.85
CA THR A 194 -20.53 -19.99 -4.99
C THR A 194 -19.49 -19.50 -3.99
N GLU A 195 -19.84 -18.70 -2.99
CA GLU A 195 -18.93 -18.29 -1.95
C GLU A 195 -18.43 -19.46 -1.07
N THR A 196 -19.17 -20.58 -1.05
CA THR A 196 -18.98 -21.67 -0.09
C THR A 196 -18.69 -23.03 -0.69
N GLU A 197 -19.09 -23.29 -1.96
CA GLU A 197 -18.99 -24.62 -2.56
C GLU A 197 -18.84 -24.58 -4.09
N LEU A 198 -18.24 -25.63 -4.64
CA LEU A 198 -18.21 -25.89 -6.08
C LEU A 198 -19.62 -26.28 -6.56
N VAL A 199 -20.03 -25.74 -7.69
CA VAL A 199 -21.32 -26.03 -8.32
C VAL A 199 -21.15 -26.37 -9.79
N ASN A 200 -22.10 -27.09 -10.37
CA ASN A 200 -22.07 -27.39 -11.79
C ASN A 200 -22.76 -26.31 -12.65
N THR A 201 -23.64 -25.50 -12.06
CA THR A 201 -24.45 -24.51 -12.77
C THR A 201 -24.72 -23.32 -11.85
N LEU A 202 -24.65 -22.11 -12.42
CA LEU A 202 -25.16 -20.87 -11.85
C LEU A 202 -26.33 -20.36 -12.69
N LYS A 203 -27.38 -19.86 -12.03
CA LYS A 203 -28.60 -19.35 -12.65
C LYS A 203 -28.68 -17.83 -12.57
N ILE A 204 -29.55 -17.26 -13.37
CA ILE A 204 -29.82 -15.81 -13.37
C ILE A 204 -30.00 -15.26 -11.95
N GLY A 205 -29.27 -14.19 -11.64
CA GLY A 205 -29.26 -13.54 -10.33
C GLY A 205 -28.27 -14.12 -9.31
N GLU A 206 -27.75 -15.32 -9.53
CA GLU A 206 -26.77 -15.94 -8.65
C GLU A 206 -25.38 -15.33 -8.85
N THR A 207 -24.66 -15.11 -7.76
CA THR A 207 -23.28 -14.65 -7.72
C THR A 207 -22.34 -15.84 -7.55
N GLY A 208 -21.14 -15.73 -8.12
CA GLY A 208 -20.14 -16.78 -7.96
C GLY A 208 -18.81 -16.43 -8.62
N THR A 209 -17.95 -17.42 -8.65
CA THR A 209 -16.65 -17.36 -9.34
C THR A 209 -16.63 -18.40 -10.47
N LEU A 210 -16.27 -17.95 -11.66
CA LEU A 210 -16.16 -18.75 -12.87
C LEU A 210 -14.69 -18.87 -13.27
N ILE A 211 -14.24 -20.08 -13.63
CA ILE A 211 -12.90 -20.34 -14.17
C ILE A 211 -13.06 -20.89 -15.59
N THR A 212 -12.26 -20.35 -16.52
CA THR A 212 -12.14 -20.85 -17.90
C THR A 212 -10.73 -21.38 -18.16
N ASP A 213 -10.59 -22.27 -19.13
CA ASP A 213 -9.30 -22.81 -19.59
C ASP A 213 -8.44 -21.75 -20.29
N VAL A 214 -9.06 -20.80 -21.01
CA VAL A 214 -8.41 -19.65 -21.65
C VAL A 214 -9.10 -18.37 -21.21
N THR A 215 -8.32 -17.31 -20.93
CA THR A 215 -8.91 -16.02 -20.55
C THR A 215 -8.07 -14.82 -21.01
N PRO A 216 -8.73 -13.74 -21.50
CA PRO A 216 -8.09 -12.45 -21.76
C PRO A 216 -8.12 -11.53 -20.52
N PHE A 217 -8.80 -11.92 -19.43
CA PHE A 217 -8.99 -11.11 -18.24
C PHE A 217 -7.73 -11.10 -17.37
N TYR A 218 -7.17 -9.91 -17.13
CA TYR A 218 -6.05 -9.72 -16.25
C TYR A 218 -6.50 -9.82 -14.78
N ALA A 219 -5.91 -10.71 -14.03
CA ALA A 219 -6.16 -10.83 -12.60
C ALA A 219 -5.44 -9.74 -11.82
N THR A 220 -6.05 -9.24 -10.74
CA THR A 220 -5.45 -8.27 -9.82
C THR A 220 -4.07 -8.73 -9.38
N MET A 221 -3.02 -8.00 -9.80
CA MET A 221 -1.63 -8.32 -9.52
C MET A 221 -0.72 -7.12 -9.82
N GLY A 222 0.41 -7.00 -9.10
CA GLY A 222 1.39 -5.94 -9.37
C GLY A 222 0.86 -4.52 -9.19
N GLY A 223 -0.09 -4.31 -8.29
CA GLY A 223 -0.75 -3.02 -8.08
C GLY A 223 -1.88 -2.70 -9.08
N GLN A 224 -1.95 -3.41 -10.21
CA GLN A 224 -3.00 -3.23 -11.21
C GLN A 224 -4.29 -3.93 -10.79
N LYS A 225 -5.40 -3.20 -10.80
CA LYS A 225 -6.74 -3.76 -10.58
C LYS A 225 -7.10 -4.73 -11.70
N GLY A 226 -7.74 -5.85 -11.33
CA GLY A 226 -8.23 -6.85 -12.27
C GLY A 226 -9.32 -6.31 -13.19
N ASP A 227 -9.45 -6.95 -14.34
CA ASP A 227 -10.45 -6.59 -15.32
C ASP A 227 -11.86 -6.97 -14.89
N PHE A 228 -12.80 -6.29 -15.47
CA PHE A 228 -14.20 -6.65 -15.52
C PHE A 228 -14.68 -6.72 -16.98
N GLY A 229 -15.87 -7.25 -17.18
CA GLY A 229 -16.43 -7.42 -18.52
C GLY A 229 -17.50 -8.48 -18.54
N VAL A 230 -17.60 -9.24 -19.63
CA VAL A 230 -18.69 -10.19 -19.86
C VAL A 230 -18.15 -11.52 -20.36
N ILE A 231 -18.73 -12.61 -19.84
CA ILE A 231 -18.54 -13.98 -20.36
C ILE A 231 -19.89 -14.49 -20.81
N SER A 232 -20.01 -14.78 -22.10
CA SER A 232 -21.24 -15.24 -22.74
C SER A 232 -21.12 -16.71 -23.11
N THR A 233 -22.16 -17.50 -22.84
CA THR A 233 -22.32 -18.87 -23.28
C THR A 233 -23.57 -18.99 -24.16
N GLU A 234 -23.81 -20.14 -24.79
CA GLU A 234 -25.02 -20.37 -25.53
C GLU A 234 -26.29 -20.20 -24.65
N ASN A 235 -26.20 -20.54 -23.36
CA ASN A 235 -27.34 -20.62 -22.45
C ASN A 235 -27.47 -19.44 -21.49
N GLY A 236 -26.45 -18.57 -21.38
CA GLY A 236 -26.50 -17.48 -20.43
C GLY A 236 -25.31 -16.52 -20.52
N THR A 237 -25.40 -15.45 -19.72
CA THR A 237 -24.40 -14.40 -19.69
C THR A 237 -24.00 -14.16 -18.25
N PHE A 238 -22.69 -14.13 -17.98
CA PHE A 238 -22.06 -13.83 -16.70
C PHE A 238 -21.36 -12.47 -16.77
N GLU A 239 -21.80 -11.53 -15.93
CA GLU A 239 -21.17 -10.23 -15.76
C GLU A 239 -20.01 -10.36 -14.78
N VAL A 240 -18.78 -10.17 -15.28
CA VAL A 240 -17.57 -10.18 -14.44
C VAL A 240 -17.39 -8.81 -13.82
N THR A 241 -17.37 -8.74 -12.51
CA THR A 241 -17.12 -7.51 -11.75
C THR A 241 -15.68 -7.39 -11.29
N GLU A 242 -14.98 -8.53 -11.19
CA GLU A 242 -13.58 -8.60 -10.79
C GLU A 242 -12.92 -9.89 -11.26
N THR A 243 -11.60 -9.77 -11.48
CA THR A 243 -10.76 -10.92 -11.86
C THR A 243 -9.61 -11.08 -10.88
N VAL A 244 -9.44 -12.29 -10.35
CA VAL A 244 -8.49 -12.61 -9.27
C VAL A 244 -7.63 -13.81 -9.63
N LYS A 245 -6.42 -13.86 -9.07
CA LYS A 245 -5.54 -15.02 -9.19
C LYS A 245 -5.90 -16.05 -8.11
N ILE A 246 -6.11 -17.29 -8.53
CA ILE A 246 -6.37 -18.43 -7.65
C ILE A 246 -5.16 -19.36 -7.71
N ALA A 247 -4.88 -20.08 -6.64
CA ALA A 247 -3.79 -21.05 -6.56
C ALA A 247 -3.86 -22.09 -7.69
N GLY A 248 -2.72 -22.65 -8.09
CA GLY A 248 -2.65 -23.65 -9.16
C GLY A 248 -2.74 -23.07 -10.59
N GLY A 249 -2.36 -21.80 -10.80
CA GLY A 249 -2.34 -21.19 -12.13
C GLY A 249 -3.73 -20.86 -12.68
N ARG A 250 -4.71 -20.70 -11.82
CA ARG A 250 -6.11 -20.43 -12.17
C ARG A 250 -6.41 -18.94 -12.10
N ILE A 251 -7.30 -18.49 -13.00
CA ILE A 251 -7.85 -17.12 -13.00
C ILE A 251 -9.34 -17.20 -12.75
N GLY A 252 -9.79 -16.61 -11.64
CA GLY A 252 -11.18 -16.58 -11.22
C GLY A 252 -11.86 -15.30 -11.65
N HIS A 253 -12.97 -15.41 -12.36
CA HIS A 253 -13.85 -14.32 -12.77
C HIS A 253 -14.99 -14.24 -11.75
N MET A 254 -14.98 -13.24 -10.89
CA MET A 254 -16.02 -13.03 -9.87
C MET A 254 -17.13 -12.15 -10.45
N GLY A 255 -18.39 -12.52 -10.22
CA GLY A 255 -19.50 -11.78 -10.77
C GLY A 255 -20.85 -12.45 -10.55
N LYS A 256 -21.77 -12.22 -11.45
CA LYS A 256 -23.12 -12.79 -11.39
C LYS A 256 -23.67 -13.16 -12.76
N VAL A 257 -24.58 -14.12 -12.80
CA VAL A 257 -25.35 -14.44 -14.00
C VAL A 257 -26.44 -13.38 -14.20
N VAL A 258 -26.38 -12.67 -15.32
CA VAL A 258 -27.34 -11.60 -15.67
C VAL A 258 -28.43 -12.08 -16.62
N SER A 259 -28.21 -13.20 -17.32
CA SER A 259 -29.26 -13.85 -18.15
C SER A 259 -29.02 -15.35 -18.23
N GLY A 260 -30.08 -16.13 -18.27
CA GLY A 260 -30.03 -17.58 -18.49
C GLY A 260 -29.32 -18.37 -17.40
N THR A 261 -28.47 -19.29 -17.80
CA THR A 261 -27.69 -20.18 -16.95
C THR A 261 -26.29 -20.37 -17.52
N VAL A 262 -25.30 -20.55 -16.63
CA VAL A 262 -23.91 -20.89 -16.99
C VAL A 262 -23.57 -22.23 -16.36
N THR A 263 -23.05 -23.18 -17.12
CA THR A 263 -22.80 -24.54 -16.68
C THR A 263 -21.33 -24.93 -16.94
N VAL A 264 -20.74 -25.73 -16.08
CA VAL A 264 -19.43 -26.33 -16.31
C VAL A 264 -19.45 -27.15 -17.61
N GLY A 265 -18.49 -26.87 -18.48
CA GLY A 265 -18.43 -27.49 -19.79
C GLY A 265 -18.95 -26.62 -20.94
N ASP A 266 -19.67 -25.54 -20.67
CA ASP A 266 -20.11 -24.58 -21.67
C ASP A 266 -18.93 -23.97 -22.43
N LYS A 267 -19.10 -23.80 -23.76
CA LYS A 267 -18.25 -22.92 -24.54
C LYS A 267 -18.58 -21.48 -24.17
N ALA A 268 -17.57 -20.65 -24.01
CA ALA A 268 -17.71 -19.30 -23.58
C ALA A 268 -16.95 -18.33 -24.49
N GLU A 269 -17.57 -17.21 -24.79
CA GLU A 269 -16.94 -16.05 -25.39
C GLU A 269 -16.64 -15.04 -24.26
N LEU A 270 -15.39 -14.69 -24.10
CA LEU A 270 -14.91 -13.79 -23.07
C LEU A 270 -14.57 -12.44 -23.67
N ALA A 271 -15.10 -11.37 -23.10
CA ALA A 271 -14.86 -9.99 -23.55
C ALA A 271 -14.56 -9.08 -22.36
N VAL A 272 -13.34 -8.55 -22.33
CA VAL A 272 -12.90 -7.55 -21.35
C VAL A 272 -13.47 -6.18 -21.70
N ASP A 273 -13.82 -5.38 -20.68
CA ASP A 273 -14.14 -3.97 -20.90
C ASP A 273 -12.92 -3.23 -21.46
N THR A 274 -12.99 -2.90 -22.74
CA THR A 274 -11.86 -2.36 -23.51
C THR A 274 -11.45 -0.98 -23.03
N ASP A 275 -12.41 -0.14 -22.67
CA ASP A 275 -12.13 1.25 -22.30
C ASP A 275 -11.50 1.31 -20.90
N ASN A 276 -11.99 0.51 -19.97
CA ASN A 276 -11.37 0.37 -18.67
C ASN A 276 -9.95 -0.20 -18.80
N ARG A 277 -9.74 -1.30 -19.54
CA ARG A 277 -8.42 -1.90 -19.73
C ARG A 277 -7.42 -0.89 -20.30
N LYS A 278 -7.80 -0.11 -21.32
CA LYS A 278 -6.95 0.94 -21.89
C LYS A 278 -6.58 1.99 -20.85
N SER A 279 -7.54 2.42 -20.05
CA SER A 279 -7.31 3.41 -19.00
C SER A 279 -6.37 2.89 -17.92
N VAL A 280 -6.59 1.66 -17.45
CA VAL A 280 -5.72 1.00 -16.47
C VAL A 280 -4.29 0.83 -16.99
N CYS A 281 -4.12 0.40 -18.24
CA CYS A 281 -2.80 0.25 -18.87
C CYS A 281 -2.04 1.59 -18.95
N LYS A 282 -2.73 2.68 -19.32
CA LYS A 282 -2.15 4.03 -19.32
C LYS A 282 -1.69 4.43 -17.91
N ASN A 283 -2.53 4.22 -16.91
CA ASN A 283 -2.22 4.54 -15.52
C ASN A 283 -1.05 3.69 -14.99
N HIS A 284 -0.96 2.42 -15.37
CA HIS A 284 0.15 1.57 -14.98
C HIS A 284 1.46 2.02 -15.64
N SER A 285 1.47 2.31 -16.94
CA SER A 285 2.64 2.86 -17.63
C SER A 285 3.07 4.21 -17.04
N ALA A 286 2.11 5.11 -16.76
CA ALA A 286 2.40 6.38 -16.12
C ALA A 286 3.01 6.21 -14.72
N THR A 287 2.68 5.14 -13.99
CA THR A 287 3.30 4.86 -12.68
C THR A 287 4.79 4.57 -12.79
N HIS A 288 5.24 3.88 -13.82
CA HIS A 288 6.67 3.64 -14.07
C HIS A 288 7.40 4.94 -14.43
N LEU A 289 6.79 5.79 -15.26
CA LEU A 289 7.33 7.12 -15.56
C LEU A 289 7.40 7.98 -14.30
N LEU A 290 6.36 7.95 -13.46
CA LEU A 290 6.32 8.65 -12.17
C LEU A 290 7.45 8.20 -11.24
N GLN A 291 7.67 6.90 -11.09
CA GLN A 291 8.77 6.37 -10.28
C GLN A 291 10.12 6.90 -10.76
N LYS A 292 10.37 6.85 -12.06
CA LYS A 292 11.65 7.35 -12.60
C LYS A 292 11.81 8.86 -12.45
N ALA A 293 10.74 9.62 -12.67
CA ALA A 293 10.75 11.07 -12.47
C ALA A 293 11.02 11.45 -11.01
N LEU A 294 10.40 10.74 -10.06
CA LEU A 294 10.66 10.93 -8.63
C LEU A 294 12.13 10.66 -8.29
N GLN A 295 12.74 9.59 -8.83
CA GLN A 295 14.16 9.31 -8.62
C GLN A 295 15.06 10.41 -9.19
N ILE A 296 14.74 10.94 -10.37
CA ILE A 296 15.52 12.02 -11.00
C ILE A 296 15.45 13.31 -10.18
N VAL A 297 14.27 13.65 -9.65
CA VAL A 297 14.04 14.92 -8.95
C VAL A 297 14.45 14.85 -7.48
N LEU A 298 14.17 13.74 -6.81
CA LEU A 298 14.37 13.59 -5.36
C LEU A 298 15.63 12.79 -4.99
N GLY A 299 16.10 11.92 -5.88
CA GLY A 299 17.29 11.09 -5.69
C GLY A 299 17.03 9.60 -5.64
N ASP A 300 18.11 8.81 -5.69
CA ASP A 300 18.09 7.35 -5.80
C ASP A 300 17.52 6.62 -4.58
N HIS A 301 17.29 7.32 -3.47
CA HIS A 301 16.65 6.76 -2.27
C HIS A 301 15.15 6.52 -2.44
N VAL A 302 14.58 6.99 -3.56
CA VAL A 302 13.16 6.77 -3.87
C VAL A 302 12.95 5.33 -4.31
N GLU A 303 12.32 4.55 -3.44
CA GLU A 303 11.96 3.15 -3.67
C GLU A 303 10.46 2.98 -3.49
N GLN A 304 9.84 2.14 -4.32
CA GLN A 304 8.43 1.81 -4.21
C GLN A 304 8.15 1.10 -2.88
N GLN A 305 7.14 1.58 -2.16
CA GLN A 305 6.58 0.95 -0.95
C GLN A 305 5.22 0.33 -1.20
N GLY A 306 4.52 0.77 -2.25
CA GLY A 306 3.25 0.27 -2.69
C GLY A 306 2.80 0.95 -3.97
N SER A 307 1.90 0.29 -4.70
CA SER A 307 1.26 0.90 -5.86
C SER A 307 -0.17 0.39 -6.05
N TYR A 308 -0.99 1.19 -6.72
CA TYR A 308 -2.34 0.82 -7.10
C TYR A 308 -2.75 1.59 -8.35
N GLN A 309 -3.29 0.87 -9.35
CA GLN A 309 -3.77 1.44 -10.60
C GLN A 309 -5.17 0.90 -10.92
N ASP A 310 -6.11 1.81 -11.14
CA ASP A 310 -7.43 1.51 -11.73
C ASP A 310 -7.67 2.39 -12.97
N GLY A 311 -8.87 2.35 -13.54
CA GLY A 311 -9.21 3.14 -14.73
C GLY A 311 -9.27 4.66 -14.50
N ALA A 312 -9.36 5.11 -13.25
CA ALA A 312 -9.52 6.51 -12.87
C ALA A 312 -8.25 7.16 -12.31
N ARG A 313 -7.40 6.38 -11.64
CA ARG A 313 -6.24 6.91 -10.91
C ARG A 313 -5.11 5.92 -10.77
N THR A 314 -3.93 6.47 -10.45
CA THR A 314 -2.80 5.74 -9.89
C THR A 314 -2.47 6.24 -8.49
N ARG A 315 -2.01 5.34 -7.62
CA ARG A 315 -1.37 5.65 -6.34
C ARG A 315 0.00 5.02 -6.34
N PHE A 316 0.98 5.80 -5.93
CA PHE A 316 2.35 5.33 -5.80
C PHE A 316 2.90 5.77 -4.43
N ASP A 317 3.15 4.80 -3.57
CA ASP A 317 3.71 5.00 -2.23
C ASP A 317 5.22 4.78 -2.33
N PHE A 318 6.02 5.72 -1.84
CA PHE A 318 7.47 5.67 -1.98
C PHE A 318 8.22 6.18 -0.75
N SER A 319 9.48 5.75 -0.63
CA SER A 319 10.37 6.19 0.44
C SER A 319 10.86 7.61 0.18
N HIS A 320 10.46 8.56 1.02
CA HIS A 320 11.01 9.92 1.02
C HIS A 320 10.95 10.52 2.42
N GLY A 321 12.02 11.23 2.77
CA GLY A 321 12.22 11.70 4.14
C GLY A 321 11.34 12.87 4.57
N GLN A 322 10.69 13.57 3.66
CA GLN A 322 9.91 14.79 3.91
C GLN A 322 8.77 14.93 2.90
N ALA A 323 7.86 15.87 3.13
CA ALA A 323 6.87 16.21 2.13
C ALA A 323 7.55 16.86 0.92
N MET A 324 7.08 16.53 -0.29
CA MET A 324 7.55 17.19 -1.50
C MET A 324 7.14 18.66 -1.51
N THR A 325 8.05 19.51 -1.96
CA THR A 325 7.77 20.91 -2.21
C THR A 325 6.93 21.11 -3.48
N ALA A 326 6.24 22.24 -3.60
CA ALA A 326 5.48 22.55 -4.81
C ALA A 326 6.37 22.58 -6.07
N GLU A 327 7.63 23.02 -5.93
CA GLU A 327 8.60 23.02 -7.02
C GLU A 327 9.02 21.61 -7.46
N GLU A 328 9.26 20.71 -6.51
CA GLU A 328 9.57 19.31 -6.79
C GLU A 328 8.39 18.61 -7.48
N ILE A 329 7.16 18.83 -7.00
CA ILE A 329 5.94 18.29 -7.62
C ILE A 329 5.84 18.78 -9.07
N ALA A 330 6.01 20.09 -9.32
CA ALA A 330 5.93 20.66 -10.65
C ALA A 330 7.01 20.09 -11.60
N LYS A 331 8.24 19.86 -11.12
CA LYS A 331 9.30 19.21 -11.89
C LYS A 331 8.97 17.77 -12.25
N VAL A 332 8.47 16.99 -11.29
CA VAL A 332 8.04 15.60 -11.52
C VAL A 332 6.92 15.56 -12.55
N GLU A 333 5.90 16.40 -12.40
CA GLU A 333 4.77 16.49 -13.33
C GLU A 333 5.23 16.86 -14.74
N ALA A 334 6.07 17.87 -14.87
CA ALA A 334 6.62 18.30 -16.16
C ALA A 334 7.40 17.17 -16.85
N LEU A 335 8.25 16.45 -16.11
CA LEU A 335 9.06 15.35 -16.64
C LEU A 335 8.20 14.16 -17.08
N VAL A 336 7.18 13.79 -16.29
CA VAL A 336 6.23 12.72 -16.66
C VAL A 336 5.48 13.09 -17.93
N ASN A 337 4.95 14.31 -18.01
CA ASN A 337 4.19 14.77 -19.18
C ASN A 337 5.07 14.89 -20.43
N GLU A 338 6.33 15.32 -20.29
CA GLU A 338 7.32 15.32 -21.38
C GLU A 338 7.48 13.91 -21.95
N LYS A 339 7.69 12.91 -21.09
CA LYS A 339 7.90 11.52 -21.53
C LYS A 339 6.62 10.89 -22.12
N ILE A 340 5.45 11.27 -21.65
CA ILE A 340 4.18 10.88 -22.29
C ILE A 340 4.07 11.50 -23.70
N ALA A 341 4.44 12.77 -23.85
CA ALA A 341 4.39 13.47 -25.13
C ALA A 341 5.40 12.94 -26.17
N GLU A 342 6.51 12.34 -25.73
CA GLU A 342 7.49 11.67 -26.61
C GLU A 342 6.94 10.39 -27.26
N ASP A 343 5.80 9.87 -26.80
CA ASP A 343 5.16 8.63 -27.30
C ASP A 343 6.13 7.45 -27.39
N ILE A 344 6.90 7.23 -26.32
CA ILE A 344 7.96 6.21 -26.26
C ILE A 344 7.34 4.82 -26.41
N ALA A 345 7.85 4.04 -27.36
CA ALA A 345 7.40 2.67 -27.56
C ALA A 345 7.69 1.79 -26.34
N VAL A 346 6.65 1.12 -25.84
CA VAL A 346 6.80 0.12 -24.77
C VAL A 346 7.25 -1.20 -25.39
N VAL A 347 8.47 -1.60 -25.10
CA VAL A 347 9.06 -2.85 -25.58
C VAL A 347 9.03 -3.89 -24.48
N THR A 348 8.70 -5.13 -24.84
CA THR A 348 8.66 -6.25 -23.89
C THR A 348 9.60 -7.35 -24.36
N ASP A 349 10.51 -7.75 -23.49
CA ASP A 349 11.42 -8.85 -23.71
C ASP A 349 11.24 -9.94 -22.66
N ILE A 350 11.30 -11.20 -23.07
CA ILE A 350 11.31 -12.36 -22.17
C ILE A 350 12.75 -12.85 -22.07
N MET A 351 13.29 -12.84 -20.85
CA MET A 351 14.70 -13.21 -20.62
C MET A 351 14.90 -13.90 -19.27
N SER A 352 16.09 -14.41 -19.02
CA SER A 352 16.45 -14.94 -17.71
C SER A 352 16.50 -13.83 -16.67
N ILE A 353 16.26 -14.17 -15.39
CA ILE A 353 16.36 -13.20 -14.29
C ILE A 353 17.78 -12.61 -14.17
N GLU A 354 18.82 -13.40 -14.55
CA GLU A 354 20.21 -12.93 -14.54
C GLU A 354 20.44 -11.86 -15.61
N ASP A 355 19.92 -12.07 -16.81
CA ASP A 355 20.05 -11.10 -17.91
C ASP A 355 19.24 -9.84 -17.66
N ALA A 356 18.03 -9.99 -17.08
CA ALA A 356 17.22 -8.85 -16.62
C ALA A 356 17.97 -7.98 -15.60
N LYS A 357 18.66 -8.57 -14.64
CA LYS A 357 19.49 -7.82 -13.69
C LYS A 357 20.67 -7.11 -14.37
N LYS A 358 21.30 -7.75 -15.35
CA LYS A 358 22.41 -7.14 -16.11
C LYS A 358 21.95 -6.00 -17.01
N SER A 359 20.73 -6.03 -17.53
CA SER A 359 20.17 -4.95 -18.35
C SER A 359 19.82 -3.69 -17.55
N GLY A 360 19.92 -3.72 -16.23
CA GLY A 360 19.53 -2.61 -15.35
C GLY A 360 18.02 -2.54 -15.08
N ALA A 361 17.28 -3.60 -15.40
CA ALA A 361 15.88 -3.69 -15.07
C ALA A 361 15.67 -3.61 -13.55
N MET A 362 14.69 -2.82 -13.12
CA MET A 362 14.34 -2.69 -11.71
C MET A 362 13.66 -3.97 -11.23
N ALA A 363 14.23 -4.62 -10.21
CA ALA A 363 13.64 -5.74 -9.51
C ALA A 363 13.29 -5.29 -8.08
N LEU A 364 12.01 -5.41 -7.69
CA LEU A 364 11.58 -5.07 -6.34
C LEU A 364 11.99 -6.16 -5.36
N PHE A 365 12.54 -5.76 -4.22
CA PHE A 365 12.88 -6.67 -3.14
C PHE A 365 11.61 -7.28 -2.53
N GLY A 366 11.53 -8.62 -2.48
CA GLY A 366 10.42 -9.36 -1.87
C GLY A 366 9.46 -10.03 -2.85
N GLU A 367 9.54 -9.76 -4.14
CA GLU A 367 8.79 -10.53 -5.13
C GLU A 367 9.54 -11.81 -5.52
N LYS A 368 8.81 -12.92 -5.60
CA LYS A 368 9.36 -14.19 -6.08
C LYS A 368 9.27 -14.25 -7.59
N TYR A 369 10.35 -13.94 -8.26
CA TYR A 369 10.48 -14.11 -9.71
C TYR A 369 10.81 -15.55 -10.05
N GLY A 370 10.25 -16.06 -11.16
CA GLY A 370 10.68 -17.33 -11.75
C GLY A 370 12.03 -17.21 -12.47
N ASP A 371 12.52 -18.34 -13.02
CA ASP A 371 13.77 -18.35 -13.77
C ASP A 371 13.73 -17.47 -15.04
N THR A 372 12.54 -17.29 -15.58
CA THR A 372 12.27 -16.44 -16.75
C THR A 372 11.31 -15.31 -16.35
N VAL A 373 11.65 -14.09 -16.76
CA VAL A 373 10.91 -12.87 -16.44
C VAL A 373 10.56 -12.09 -17.69
N ARG A 374 9.45 -11.38 -17.61
CA ARG A 374 9.02 -10.39 -18.62
C ARG A 374 9.55 -9.02 -18.19
N VAL A 375 10.44 -8.45 -18.98
CA VAL A 375 11.02 -7.11 -18.79
C VAL A 375 10.32 -6.15 -19.75
N VAL A 376 9.92 -5.00 -19.23
CA VAL A 376 9.22 -3.96 -19.98
C VAL A 376 10.04 -2.69 -19.97
#